data_12aa74ed752c0c20fa6559da6f2a6784
#
_entry.id   12aa74ed752c0c20fa6559da6f2a6784
#
_cell.length_a   1.000
_cell.length_b   1.000
_cell.length_c   1.000
_cell.angle_alpha   90.00
_cell.angle_beta   90.00
_cell.angle_gamma   90.00
#
_symmetry.space_group_name_H-M   'P 1'
#
loop_
_entity.id
_entity.type
_entity.pdbx_description
1 polymer ?
#
loop_
_entity_poly.entity_id
_entity_poly.type
_entity_poly.pdbx_seq_one_letter_code
_entity_poly.pdbx_strand_id
1 'polypeptide(L)'
;MKQAITEAKEQNFVSSEWIAQLAVHSKQLHRTIKLPEAQGDQALFNFVIQYIEAVPSFIEHTLNTAAKLNLLKAIEPVVKQATGFFKQPPRQVRAKYHFDNLGDLYQLMDQAYLTHRLLEELNDAFMLQTGIPILPMDITKANLIIYGMLGDTHGCQLENLVQETASQFDLYQLVDHSQINKQQVSLSEQNWPCFSTQLGICLQLRERHLRLV
;
A
#
# COMPACT_ATOMS: atom_id res chain seq x y z
N MET A 1 5.89 14.62 -4.46
CA MET A 1 5.60 13.18 -4.60
C MET A 1 5.63 12.72 -6.05
N LYS A 2 4.70 13.14 -6.94
CA LYS A 2 4.72 12.73 -8.36
C LYS A 2 6.07 12.97 -9.03
N GLN A 3 6.70 14.14 -8.81
CA GLN A 3 8.01 14.47 -9.35
C GLN A 3 9.12 13.52 -8.85
N ALA A 4 9.16 13.20 -7.55
CA ALA A 4 10.15 12.26 -7.00
C ALA A 4 10.01 10.85 -7.60
N ILE A 5 8.78 10.40 -7.84
CA ILE A 5 8.50 9.12 -8.50
C ILE A 5 8.99 9.15 -9.95
N THR A 6 8.75 10.24 -10.68
CA THR A 6 9.20 10.39 -12.07
C THR A 6 10.73 10.43 -12.16
N GLU A 7 11.38 11.19 -11.31
CA GLU A 7 12.85 11.29 -11.26
C GLU A 7 13.49 9.93 -10.95
N ALA A 8 12.95 9.19 -9.96
CA ALA A 8 13.43 7.84 -9.64
C ALA A 8 13.24 6.86 -10.80
N LYS A 9 12.13 6.97 -11.55
CA LYS A 9 11.92 6.17 -12.77
C LYS A 9 12.96 6.46 -13.83
N GLU A 10 13.22 7.73 -14.11
CA GLU A 10 14.17 8.12 -15.14
C GLU A 10 15.60 7.68 -14.80
N GLN A 11 15.97 7.72 -13.52
CA GLN A 11 17.29 7.30 -13.05
C GLN A 11 17.47 5.77 -13.03
N ASN A 12 16.40 5.02 -12.70
CA ASN A 12 16.50 3.58 -12.42
C ASN A 12 15.94 2.69 -13.53
N PHE A 13 15.33 3.26 -14.57
CA PHE A 13 14.63 2.49 -15.61
C PHE A 13 15.55 1.61 -16.48
N VAL A 14 16.87 1.70 -16.33
CA VAL A 14 17.85 1.08 -17.22
C VAL A 14 18.59 -0.10 -16.57
N SER A 15 18.44 -0.40 -15.30
CA SER A 15 19.34 -1.38 -14.70
C SER A 15 18.75 -2.79 -14.63
N SER A 16 19.31 -3.69 -15.46
CA SER A 16 19.23 -5.14 -15.27
C SER A 16 19.58 -5.60 -13.84
N GLU A 17 20.35 -4.81 -13.10
CA GLU A 17 20.69 -5.02 -11.69
C GLU A 17 19.48 -5.00 -10.77
N TRP A 18 18.51 -4.11 -11.01
CA TRP A 18 17.28 -4.03 -10.23
C TRP A 18 16.43 -5.29 -10.37
N ILE A 19 16.25 -5.73 -11.61
CA ILE A 19 15.51 -6.95 -11.91
C ILE A 19 16.22 -8.15 -11.27
N ALA A 20 17.54 -8.21 -11.32
CA ALA A 20 18.32 -9.27 -10.70
C ALA A 20 18.21 -9.27 -9.17
N GLN A 21 18.19 -8.11 -8.54
CA GLN A 21 17.98 -8.00 -7.08
C GLN A 21 16.56 -8.38 -6.68
N LEU A 22 15.55 -7.96 -7.43
CA LEU A 22 14.17 -8.37 -7.21
C LEU A 22 13.97 -9.88 -7.39
N ALA A 23 14.73 -10.51 -8.29
CA ALA A 23 14.73 -11.97 -8.45
C ALA A 23 15.19 -12.72 -7.19
N VAL A 24 16.07 -12.13 -6.38
CA VAL A 24 16.44 -12.69 -5.08
C VAL A 24 15.27 -12.60 -4.11
N HIS A 25 14.59 -11.47 -4.08
CA HIS A 25 13.43 -11.25 -3.20
C HIS A 25 12.19 -12.03 -3.63
N SER A 26 12.06 -12.37 -4.93
CA SER A 26 10.96 -13.20 -5.41
C SER A 26 10.87 -14.57 -4.73
N LYS A 27 12.02 -15.09 -4.27
CA LYS A 27 12.08 -16.36 -3.51
C LYS A 27 11.53 -16.25 -2.09
N GLN A 28 11.42 -15.05 -1.56
CA GLN A 28 10.89 -14.76 -0.22
C GLN A 28 9.38 -14.52 -0.23
N LEU A 29 8.78 -14.41 -1.42
CA LEU A 29 7.35 -14.22 -1.55
C LEU A 29 6.57 -15.39 -0.95
N HIS A 30 5.45 -15.07 -0.33
CA HIS A 30 4.58 -16.10 0.23
C HIS A 30 4.13 -17.06 -0.87
N ARG A 31 4.09 -18.37 -0.57
CA ARG A 31 3.76 -19.48 -1.51
C ARG A 31 2.43 -19.34 -2.27
N THR A 32 1.54 -18.46 -1.81
CA THR A 32 0.27 -18.16 -2.49
C THR A 32 0.43 -17.16 -3.62
N ILE A 33 1.57 -16.46 -3.68
CA ILE A 33 1.89 -15.50 -4.74
C ILE A 33 2.58 -16.28 -5.86
N LYS A 34 1.94 -16.34 -7.02
CA LYS A 34 2.51 -16.99 -8.20
C LYS A 34 2.91 -15.92 -9.20
N LEU A 35 4.18 -15.84 -9.49
CA LEU A 35 4.67 -15.03 -10.59
C LEU A 35 4.46 -15.79 -11.92
N PRO A 36 4.30 -15.09 -13.06
CA PRO A 36 4.32 -15.70 -14.37
C PRO A 36 5.60 -16.51 -14.58
N GLU A 37 5.51 -17.69 -15.18
CA GLU A 37 6.68 -18.55 -15.46
C GLU A 37 7.68 -17.84 -16.37
N ALA A 38 7.19 -17.10 -17.36
CA ALA A 38 8.00 -16.24 -18.20
C ALA A 38 7.95 -14.80 -17.66
N GLN A 39 9.11 -14.18 -17.53
CA GLN A 39 9.24 -12.77 -17.11
C GLN A 39 8.70 -12.45 -15.71
N GLY A 40 8.72 -13.40 -14.78
CA GLY A 40 8.25 -13.20 -13.40
C GLY A 40 8.93 -12.03 -12.70
N ASP A 41 10.24 -11.89 -12.87
CA ASP A 41 11.03 -10.80 -12.28
C ASP A 41 10.65 -9.43 -12.86
N GLN A 42 10.38 -9.37 -14.17
CA GLN A 42 9.90 -8.15 -14.81
C GLN A 42 8.48 -7.79 -14.35
N ALA A 43 7.62 -8.79 -14.16
CA ALA A 43 6.27 -8.57 -13.63
C ALA A 43 6.34 -8.02 -12.20
N LEU A 44 7.25 -8.55 -11.38
CA LEU A 44 7.46 -8.08 -10.02
C LEU A 44 8.01 -6.65 -9.99
N PHE A 45 8.96 -6.33 -10.86
CA PHE A 45 9.48 -4.96 -11.01
C PHE A 45 8.36 -3.99 -11.41
N ASN A 46 7.57 -4.32 -12.43
CA ASN A 46 6.44 -3.51 -12.87
C ASN A 46 5.42 -3.33 -11.74
N PHE A 47 5.22 -4.36 -10.92
CA PHE A 47 4.36 -4.29 -9.74
C PHE A 47 4.87 -3.25 -8.74
N VAL A 48 6.15 -3.28 -8.39
CA VAL A 48 6.73 -2.32 -7.44
C VAL A 48 6.56 -0.89 -7.94
N ILE A 49 6.84 -0.65 -9.21
CA ILE A 49 6.67 0.68 -9.81
C ILE A 49 5.20 1.12 -9.74
N GLN A 50 4.26 0.27 -10.11
CA GLN A 50 2.84 0.60 -10.06
C GLN A 50 2.35 0.81 -8.63
N TYR A 51 2.86 0.03 -7.68
CA TYR A 51 2.54 0.19 -6.26
C TYR A 51 2.97 1.56 -5.74
N ILE A 52 4.18 2.01 -6.09
CA ILE A 52 4.68 3.33 -5.74
C ILE A 52 3.85 4.43 -6.42
N GLU A 53 3.56 4.27 -7.71
CA GLU A 53 2.80 5.23 -8.50
C GLU A 53 1.33 5.36 -8.07
N ALA A 54 0.78 4.32 -7.48
CA ALA A 54 -0.59 4.33 -7.00
C ALA A 54 -0.81 5.22 -5.77
N VAL A 55 0.23 5.54 -4.99
CA VAL A 55 0.10 6.31 -3.75
C VAL A 55 -0.69 7.62 -3.92
N PRO A 56 -0.41 8.49 -4.91
CA PRO A 56 -1.18 9.72 -5.07
C PRO A 56 -2.66 9.48 -5.33
N SER A 57 -3.00 8.47 -6.11
CA SER A 57 -4.39 8.16 -6.44
C SER A 57 -5.15 7.57 -5.24
N PHE A 58 -4.49 6.77 -4.41
CA PHE A 58 -5.08 6.25 -3.18
C PHE A 58 -5.35 7.37 -2.16
N ILE A 59 -4.41 8.30 -1.99
CA ILE A 59 -4.60 9.47 -1.14
C ILE A 59 -5.79 10.31 -1.63
N GLU A 60 -5.82 10.62 -2.91
CA GLU A 60 -6.91 11.40 -3.51
C GLU A 60 -8.25 10.68 -3.36
N HIS A 61 -8.28 9.37 -3.61
CA HIS A 61 -9.47 8.55 -3.47
C HIS A 61 -9.98 8.54 -2.02
N THR A 62 -9.09 8.36 -1.05
CA THR A 62 -9.43 8.39 0.38
C THR A 62 -10.06 9.72 0.78
N LEU A 63 -9.46 10.84 0.36
CA LEU A 63 -9.99 12.18 0.65
C LEU A 63 -11.34 12.43 -0.02
N ASN A 64 -11.50 12.02 -1.28
CA ASN A 64 -12.75 12.16 -2.01
C ASN A 64 -13.89 11.34 -1.37
N THR A 65 -13.58 10.12 -0.94
CA THR A 65 -14.55 9.27 -0.25
C THR A 65 -14.89 9.85 1.12
N ALA A 66 -13.91 10.32 1.88
CA ALA A 66 -14.13 10.99 3.15
C ALA A 66 -15.00 12.24 3.01
N ALA A 67 -14.78 13.04 1.97
CA ALA A 67 -15.60 14.22 1.69
C ALA A 67 -17.07 13.84 1.41
N LYS A 68 -17.31 12.82 0.59
CA LYS A 68 -18.68 12.32 0.30
C LYS A 68 -19.39 11.79 1.55
N LEU A 69 -18.65 11.29 2.52
CA LEU A 69 -19.17 10.76 3.78
C LEU A 69 -19.24 11.80 4.90
N ASN A 70 -18.88 13.07 4.65
CA ASN A 70 -18.75 14.13 5.65
C ASN A 70 -17.71 13.84 6.76
N LEU A 71 -16.72 12.98 6.47
CA LEU A 71 -15.68 12.55 7.39
C LEU A 71 -14.33 13.22 7.13
N LEU A 72 -14.26 14.19 6.22
CA LEU A 72 -12.99 14.79 5.78
C LEU A 72 -12.18 15.33 6.96
N LYS A 73 -12.81 16.04 7.92
CA LYS A 73 -12.13 16.60 9.09
C LYS A 73 -11.50 15.53 9.98
N ALA A 74 -12.10 14.35 10.07
CA ALA A 74 -11.61 13.25 10.89
C ALA A 74 -10.47 12.49 10.19
N ILE A 75 -10.57 12.31 8.87
CA ILE A 75 -9.66 11.49 8.07
C ILE A 75 -8.44 12.27 7.57
N GLU A 76 -8.60 13.57 7.30
CA GLU A 76 -7.53 14.43 6.76
C GLU A 76 -6.23 14.41 7.58
N PRO A 77 -6.23 14.40 8.93
CA PRO A 77 -4.99 14.32 9.71
C PRO A 77 -4.22 13.02 9.45
N VAL A 78 -4.92 11.88 9.34
CA VAL A 78 -4.31 10.57 9.06
C VAL A 78 -3.69 10.56 7.65
N VAL A 79 -4.43 11.05 6.66
CA VAL A 79 -3.95 11.16 5.27
C VAL A 79 -2.78 12.13 5.14
N LYS A 80 -2.79 13.23 5.90
CA LYS A 80 -1.67 14.16 5.98
C LYS A 80 -0.42 13.48 6.53
N GLN A 81 -0.56 12.67 7.56
CA GLN A 81 0.53 11.89 8.13
C GLN A 81 1.06 10.86 7.12
N ALA A 82 0.18 10.12 6.45
CA ALA A 82 0.55 9.19 5.39
C ALA A 82 1.32 9.88 4.27
N THR A 83 0.85 11.05 3.82
CA THR A 83 1.56 11.90 2.84
C THR A 83 2.91 12.37 3.36
N GLY A 84 3.03 12.55 4.65
CA GLY A 84 4.25 12.97 5.34
C GLY A 84 5.42 12.01 5.13
N PHE A 85 5.18 10.72 4.98
CA PHE A 85 6.22 9.72 4.73
C PHE A 85 7.03 10.00 3.45
N PHE A 86 6.42 10.64 2.45
CA PHE A 86 7.13 11.06 1.23
C PHE A 86 7.86 12.40 1.36
N LYS A 87 7.36 13.30 2.21
CA LYS A 87 7.98 14.61 2.39
C LYS A 87 9.15 14.56 3.37
N GLN A 88 8.97 13.80 4.42
CA GLN A 88 9.94 13.65 5.51
C GLN A 88 9.96 12.17 5.92
N PRO A 89 10.66 11.32 5.15
CA PRO A 89 10.74 9.90 5.48
C PRO A 89 11.30 9.71 6.89
N PRO A 90 10.76 8.74 7.64
CA PRO A 90 11.22 8.40 8.96
C PRO A 90 12.72 8.13 9.01
N ARG A 91 13.34 8.41 10.16
CA ARG A 91 14.80 8.22 10.32
C ARG A 91 15.23 6.79 9.98
N GLN A 92 14.42 5.79 10.34
CA GLN A 92 14.67 4.37 10.06
C GLN A 92 14.80 4.10 8.56
N VAL A 93 13.94 4.72 7.74
CA VAL A 93 13.99 4.63 6.28
C VAL A 93 15.23 5.34 5.76
N ARG A 94 15.47 6.58 6.21
CA ARG A 94 16.64 7.38 5.76
C ARG A 94 17.98 6.76 6.14
N ALA A 95 18.09 6.12 7.29
CA ALA A 95 19.33 5.54 7.78
C ALA A 95 19.74 4.26 7.04
N LYS A 96 18.79 3.55 6.40
CA LYS A 96 19.06 2.30 5.69
C LYS A 96 19.72 2.52 4.33
N TYR A 97 19.37 3.60 3.64
CA TYR A 97 19.78 3.83 2.26
C TYR A 97 20.83 4.92 2.19
N HIS A 98 22.08 4.52 1.91
CA HIS A 98 23.20 5.42 1.66
C HIS A 98 23.42 5.58 0.15
N PHE A 99 23.01 6.71 -0.40
CA PHE A 99 23.51 7.40 -1.59
C PHE A 99 23.79 6.66 -2.92
N ASP A 100 23.31 5.42 -3.10
CA ASP A 100 23.36 4.75 -4.39
C ASP A 100 22.04 4.92 -5.13
N ASN A 101 22.08 5.03 -6.47
CA ASN A 101 20.87 5.17 -7.32
C ASN A 101 19.84 4.05 -7.11
N LEU A 102 20.27 2.89 -6.63
CA LEU A 102 19.42 1.78 -6.24
C LEU A 102 18.66 2.07 -4.93
N GLY A 103 19.24 2.85 -4.02
CA GLY A 103 18.61 3.22 -2.76
C GLY A 103 17.31 4.02 -2.94
N ASP A 104 17.23 4.85 -3.97
CA ASP A 104 16.09 5.73 -4.16
C ASP A 104 14.78 4.96 -4.41
N LEU A 105 14.80 3.90 -5.22
CA LEU A 105 13.59 3.11 -5.47
C LEU A 105 13.19 2.25 -4.26
N TYR A 106 14.15 1.67 -3.53
CA TYR A 106 13.86 0.98 -2.29
C TYR A 106 13.33 1.94 -1.23
N GLN A 107 13.90 3.12 -1.14
CA GLN A 107 13.40 4.16 -0.25
C GLN A 107 11.97 4.56 -0.61
N LEU A 108 11.68 4.73 -1.90
CA LEU A 108 10.32 5.02 -2.38
C LEU A 108 9.36 3.86 -2.12
N MET A 109 9.82 2.62 -2.23
CA MET A 109 9.03 1.44 -1.90
C MET A 109 8.68 1.41 -0.40
N ASP A 110 9.65 1.69 0.49
CA ASP A 110 9.41 1.79 1.93
C ASP A 110 8.40 2.92 2.25
N GLN A 111 8.56 4.08 1.62
CA GLN A 111 7.64 5.22 1.81
C GLN A 111 6.23 4.91 1.30
N ALA A 112 6.14 4.24 0.15
CA ALA A 112 4.87 3.79 -0.41
C ALA A 112 4.22 2.74 0.51
N TYR A 113 5.02 1.81 1.04
CA TYR A 113 4.55 0.81 1.98
C TYR A 113 3.97 1.43 3.25
N LEU A 114 4.70 2.33 3.90
CA LEU A 114 4.22 3.05 5.08
C LEU A 114 2.91 3.80 4.80
N THR A 115 2.83 4.44 3.63
CA THR A 115 1.63 5.19 3.24
C THR A 115 0.45 4.26 3.03
N HIS A 116 0.62 3.22 2.22
CA HIS A 116 -0.46 2.28 1.92
C HIS A 116 -0.92 1.51 3.17
N ARG A 117 0.02 1.12 4.05
CA ARG A 117 -0.32 0.43 5.30
C ARG A 117 -1.08 1.32 6.28
N LEU A 118 -0.69 2.60 6.42
CA LEU A 118 -1.45 3.52 7.27
C LEU A 118 -2.86 3.78 6.71
N LEU A 119 -3.01 3.87 5.39
CA LEU A 119 -4.32 3.98 4.76
C LEU A 119 -5.14 2.69 4.91
N GLU A 120 -4.51 1.52 4.90
CA GLU A 120 -5.17 0.24 5.16
C GLU A 120 -5.66 0.15 6.62
N GLU A 121 -4.85 0.54 7.62
CA GLU A 121 -5.29 0.63 9.02
C GLU A 121 -6.51 1.53 9.18
N LEU A 122 -6.52 2.67 8.50
CA LEU A 122 -7.68 3.56 8.46
C LEU A 122 -8.90 2.88 7.83
N ASN A 123 -8.71 2.17 6.72
CA ASN A 123 -9.78 1.42 6.04
C ASN A 123 -10.35 0.32 6.92
N ASP A 124 -9.49 -0.43 7.60
CA ASP A 124 -9.89 -1.55 8.45
C ASP A 124 -10.69 -1.06 9.67
N ALA A 125 -10.21 0.01 10.30
CA ALA A 125 -10.93 0.65 11.41
C ALA A 125 -12.31 1.18 10.96
N PHE A 126 -12.39 1.78 9.78
CA PHE A 126 -13.64 2.27 9.21
C PHE A 126 -14.59 1.11 8.85
N MET A 127 -14.06 0.08 8.19
CA MET A 127 -14.83 -1.11 7.80
C MET A 127 -15.37 -1.85 9.02
N LEU A 128 -14.58 -1.95 10.10
CA LEU A 128 -15.02 -2.58 11.35
C LEU A 128 -16.20 -1.83 11.98
N GLN A 129 -16.21 -0.49 11.90
CA GLN A 129 -17.27 0.33 12.47
C GLN A 129 -18.53 0.38 11.59
N THR A 130 -18.36 0.38 10.27
CA THR A 130 -19.45 0.69 9.33
C THR A 130 -19.89 -0.49 8.48
N GLY A 131 -19.04 -1.51 8.38
CA GLY A 131 -19.20 -2.62 7.43
C GLY A 131 -18.88 -2.23 5.98
N ILE A 132 -18.29 -1.06 5.74
CA ILE A 132 -18.06 -0.51 4.40
C ILE A 132 -16.58 -0.15 4.26
N PRO A 133 -15.88 -0.62 3.20
CA PRO A 133 -14.52 -0.19 2.93
C PRO A 133 -14.50 1.23 2.31
N ILE A 134 -13.45 1.98 2.59
CA ILE A 134 -13.15 3.28 1.96
C ILE A 134 -12.02 3.19 0.93
N LEU A 135 -11.37 2.03 0.86
CA LEU A 135 -10.30 1.72 -0.08
C LEU A 135 -10.54 0.36 -0.73
N PRO A 136 -9.98 0.13 -1.93
CA PRO A 136 -10.00 -1.19 -2.55
C PRO A 136 -9.33 -2.24 -1.67
N MET A 137 -9.99 -3.37 -1.46
CA MET A 137 -9.44 -4.49 -0.66
C MET A 137 -8.16 -5.10 -1.26
N ASP A 138 -7.87 -4.81 -2.51
CA ASP A 138 -6.64 -5.24 -3.19
C ASP A 138 -5.36 -4.62 -2.60
N ILE A 139 -5.49 -3.53 -1.83
CA ILE A 139 -4.35 -2.91 -1.15
C ILE A 139 -3.70 -3.89 -0.16
N THR A 140 -4.49 -4.67 0.56
CA THR A 140 -4.00 -5.69 1.50
C THR A 140 -3.12 -6.72 0.79
N LYS A 141 -3.54 -7.17 -0.39
CA LYS A 141 -2.75 -8.12 -1.19
C LYS A 141 -1.45 -7.49 -1.68
N ALA A 142 -1.52 -6.24 -2.13
CA ALA A 142 -0.34 -5.50 -2.59
C ALA A 142 0.65 -5.31 -1.43
N ASN A 143 0.17 -4.92 -0.25
CA ASN A 143 1.00 -4.75 0.94
C ASN A 143 1.68 -6.06 1.37
N LEU A 144 0.98 -7.20 1.29
CA LEU A 144 1.58 -8.52 1.58
C LEU A 144 2.70 -8.89 0.61
N ILE A 145 2.58 -8.54 -0.66
CA ILE A 145 3.63 -8.77 -1.66
C ILE A 145 4.86 -7.93 -1.30
N ILE A 146 4.67 -6.64 -1.07
CA ILE A 146 5.76 -5.73 -0.72
C ILE A 146 6.40 -6.14 0.61
N TYR A 147 5.62 -6.51 1.62
CA TYR A 147 6.17 -7.02 2.89
C TYR A 147 7.09 -8.22 2.67
N GLY A 148 6.68 -9.19 1.85
CA GLY A 148 7.53 -10.33 1.49
C GLY A 148 8.83 -9.94 0.81
N MET A 149 8.82 -8.85 0.02
CA MET A 149 10.02 -8.31 -0.64
C MET A 149 10.93 -7.54 0.32
N LEU A 150 10.36 -6.87 1.32
CA LEU A 150 11.12 -6.15 2.35
C LEU A 150 11.89 -7.10 3.28
N GLY A 151 11.39 -8.32 3.42
CA GLY A 151 11.88 -9.34 4.34
C GLY A 151 11.44 -9.07 5.78
N ASP A 152 11.42 -10.14 6.59
CA ASP A 152 10.80 -10.11 7.92
C ASP A 152 11.35 -9.02 8.84
N THR A 153 12.69 -8.89 8.92
CA THR A 153 13.31 -7.93 9.84
C THR A 153 12.95 -6.49 9.51
N HIS A 154 13.06 -6.10 8.24
CA HIS A 154 12.78 -4.73 7.83
C HIS A 154 11.28 -4.47 7.75
N GLY A 155 10.52 -5.43 7.23
CA GLY A 155 9.07 -5.37 7.20
C GLY A 155 8.48 -5.16 8.59
N CYS A 156 8.93 -5.91 9.61
CA CYS A 156 8.51 -5.72 11.00
C CYS A 156 8.83 -4.32 11.54
N GLN A 157 9.99 -3.75 11.18
CA GLN A 157 10.32 -2.38 11.60
C GLN A 157 9.36 -1.34 11.01
N LEU A 158 8.98 -1.50 9.73
CA LEU A 158 8.02 -0.62 9.09
C LEU A 158 6.61 -0.82 9.64
N GLU A 159 6.19 -2.07 9.90
CA GLU A 159 4.90 -2.36 10.56
C GLU A 159 4.80 -1.71 11.95
N ASN A 160 5.84 -1.82 12.77
CA ASN A 160 5.87 -1.17 14.07
C ASN A 160 5.69 0.35 13.94
N LEU A 161 6.35 0.95 12.95
CA LEU A 161 6.22 2.38 12.68
C LEU A 161 4.81 2.77 12.22
N VAL A 162 4.15 1.92 11.42
CA VAL A 162 2.74 2.11 11.03
C VAL A 162 1.85 2.04 12.26
N GLN A 163 2.02 1.04 13.12
CA GLN A 163 1.22 0.86 14.33
C GLN A 163 1.42 2.02 15.34
N GLU A 164 2.68 2.44 15.56
CA GLU A 164 2.99 3.60 16.38
C GLU A 164 2.33 4.88 15.82
N THR A 165 2.34 5.03 14.49
CA THR A 165 1.71 6.19 13.84
C THR A 165 0.19 6.11 13.93
N ALA A 166 -0.41 4.96 13.64
CA ALA A 166 -1.85 4.74 13.72
C ALA A 166 -2.41 4.96 15.14
N SER A 167 -1.63 4.56 16.17
CA SER A 167 -2.02 4.73 17.58
C SER A 167 -2.11 6.18 18.03
N GLN A 168 -1.53 7.13 17.27
CA GLN A 168 -1.66 8.56 17.55
C GLN A 168 -3.03 9.11 17.16
N PHE A 169 -3.80 8.34 16.40
CA PHE A 169 -5.14 8.67 15.96
C PHE A 169 -6.13 7.68 16.59
N ASP A 170 -7.25 8.18 17.09
CA ASP A 170 -8.32 7.31 17.57
C ASP A 170 -9.15 6.81 16.37
N LEU A 171 -8.54 5.90 15.56
CA LEU A 171 -9.14 5.41 14.33
C LEU A 171 -10.50 4.73 14.56
N TYR A 172 -10.72 4.17 15.76
CA TYR A 172 -11.95 3.46 16.11
C TYR A 172 -13.07 4.40 16.60
N GLN A 173 -12.81 5.69 16.77
CA GLN A 173 -13.81 6.70 17.14
C GLN A 173 -14.01 7.76 16.05
N LEU A 174 -13.38 7.60 14.88
CA LEU A 174 -13.47 8.58 13.79
C LEU A 174 -14.88 8.77 13.24
N VAL A 175 -15.76 7.81 13.47
CA VAL A 175 -17.04 7.71 12.76
C VAL A 175 -18.21 7.91 13.73
N ASP A 176 -18.97 8.98 13.51
CA ASP A 176 -20.32 9.09 14.04
C ASP A 176 -21.28 8.31 13.12
N HIS A 177 -21.70 7.13 13.62
CA HIS A 177 -22.55 6.19 12.86
C HIS A 177 -23.87 6.82 12.38
N SER A 178 -24.33 7.90 13.01
CA SER A 178 -25.59 8.55 12.66
C SER A 178 -25.56 9.30 11.32
N GLN A 179 -24.36 9.57 10.78
CA GLN A 179 -24.17 10.42 9.61
C GLN A 179 -23.82 9.69 8.32
N ILE A 180 -23.61 8.37 8.37
CA ILE A 180 -23.16 7.60 7.19
C ILE A 180 -24.34 7.19 6.31
N ASN A 181 -24.37 7.72 5.12
CA ASN A 181 -25.30 7.26 4.08
C ASN A 181 -24.68 6.06 3.30
N LYS A 182 -25.03 4.85 3.71
CA LYS A 182 -24.53 3.60 3.11
C LYS A 182 -24.76 3.49 1.60
N GLN A 183 -25.80 4.14 1.05
CA GLN A 183 -26.10 4.10 -0.37
C GLN A 183 -25.09 4.91 -1.21
N GLN A 184 -24.48 5.97 -0.65
CA GLN A 184 -23.49 6.76 -1.37
C GLN A 184 -22.15 6.04 -1.54
N VAL A 185 -21.82 5.10 -0.67
CA VAL A 185 -20.54 4.35 -0.74
C VAL A 185 -20.59 3.28 -1.82
N SER A 186 -21.69 2.54 -1.94
CA SER A 186 -21.80 1.46 -2.92
C SER A 186 -21.68 1.94 -4.38
N LEU A 187 -22.00 3.19 -4.66
CA LEU A 187 -21.85 3.81 -5.99
C LEU A 187 -20.38 4.18 -6.31
N SER A 188 -19.52 4.31 -5.30
CA SER A 188 -18.10 4.64 -5.51
C SER A 188 -17.22 3.40 -5.75
N GLU A 189 -17.66 2.23 -5.31
CA GLU A 189 -16.89 0.97 -5.44
C GLU A 189 -16.67 0.53 -6.89
N GLN A 190 -17.54 0.91 -7.81
CA GLN A 190 -17.49 0.48 -9.20
C GLN A 190 -16.29 1.03 -9.99
N ASN A 191 -15.61 2.07 -9.49
CA ASN A 191 -14.50 2.74 -10.17
C ASN A 191 -13.15 2.65 -9.42
N TRP A 192 -13.03 1.75 -8.46
CA TRP A 192 -11.81 1.62 -7.71
C TRP A 192 -10.69 0.95 -8.52
N PRO A 193 -9.45 1.44 -8.42
CA PRO A 193 -8.34 0.80 -9.07
C PRO A 193 -8.15 -0.62 -8.50
N CYS A 194 -7.95 -1.59 -9.39
CA CYS A 194 -7.75 -2.98 -9.01
C CYS A 194 -6.29 -3.38 -9.25
N PHE A 195 -5.51 -3.53 -8.19
CA PHE A 195 -4.12 -3.96 -8.28
C PHE A 195 -3.97 -5.37 -8.85
N SER A 196 -4.85 -6.30 -8.48
CA SER A 196 -4.75 -7.70 -8.91
C SER A 196 -4.96 -7.88 -10.42
N THR A 197 -5.82 -7.05 -11.03
CA THR A 197 -6.11 -7.10 -12.47
C THR A 197 -5.03 -6.40 -13.29
N GLN A 198 -4.50 -5.30 -12.78
CA GLN A 198 -3.48 -4.50 -13.48
C GLN A 198 -2.10 -5.16 -13.49
N LEU A 199 -1.84 -6.07 -12.54
CA LEU A 199 -0.50 -6.60 -12.30
C LEU A 199 -0.23 -7.94 -12.98
N GLY A 200 -1.24 -8.59 -13.55
CA GLY A 200 -1.10 -9.94 -14.11
C GLY A 200 -0.66 -10.98 -13.07
N ILE A 201 -0.67 -10.63 -11.77
CA ILE A 201 -0.29 -11.50 -10.68
C ILE A 201 -1.53 -12.23 -10.20
N CYS A 202 -1.58 -13.52 -10.47
CA CYS A 202 -2.69 -14.38 -10.04
C CYS A 202 -2.53 -14.71 -8.55
N LEU A 203 -3.17 -13.94 -7.67
CA LEU A 203 -3.30 -14.26 -6.25
C LEU A 203 -4.38 -15.34 -6.11
N GLN A 204 -3.98 -16.59 -6.15
CA GLN A 204 -4.89 -17.69 -5.79
C GLN A 204 -5.00 -17.75 -4.26
N LEU A 205 -6.00 -17.09 -3.71
CA LEU A 205 -6.51 -17.44 -2.40
C LEU A 205 -7.12 -18.83 -2.55
N ARG A 206 -6.48 -19.87 -2.02
CA ARG A 206 -7.16 -21.13 -1.76
C ARG A 206 -8.22 -20.84 -0.72
N GLU A 207 -9.48 -20.77 -1.14
CA GLU A 207 -10.61 -20.95 -0.24
C GLU A 207 -10.42 -22.29 0.47
N ARG A 208 -9.92 -22.25 1.69
CA ARG A 208 -10.07 -23.37 2.59
C ARG A 208 -11.55 -23.40 2.90
N HIS A 209 -12.27 -24.31 2.29
CA HIS A 209 -13.57 -24.71 2.76
C HIS A 209 -13.40 -25.15 4.23
N LEU A 210 -13.70 -24.24 5.15
CA LEU A 210 -13.98 -24.59 6.53
C LEU A 210 -15.24 -25.44 6.49
N ARG A 211 -15.09 -26.76 6.36
CA ARG A 211 -16.14 -27.68 6.76
C ARG A 211 -16.19 -27.59 8.28
N LEU A 212 -17.15 -26.84 8.78
CA LEU A 212 -17.62 -26.99 10.15
C LEU A 212 -18.25 -28.38 10.22
N VAL A 213 -17.64 -29.29 10.98
CA VAL A 213 -18.22 -30.54 11.43
C VAL A 213 -19.02 -30.25 12.67
#